data_bfe7783e7e0da782353c2c3e2ce6c43d
#
_entry.id   bfe7783e7e0da782353c2c3e2ce6c43d
#
_cell.length_a   1.000
_cell.length_b   1.000
_cell.length_c   1.000
_cell.angle_alpha   90.00
_cell.angle_beta   90.00
_cell.angle_gamma   90.00
#
_symmetry.space_group_name_H-M   'P 1'
#
loop_
_entity.id
_entity.type
_entity.pdbx_description
1 polymer ?
#
loop_
_entity_poly.entity_id
_entity_poly.type
_entity_poly.pdbx_seq_one_letter_code
_entity_poly.pdbx_strand_id
1 'polypeptide(L)'
;MADIRELTAKTLHTLKEEGIISVGRKAKSYVHTARTVGRDAKDRVYKDVLFINGCDESVPHPARYRVTHQREQLAANNISTGEVYYVNLQLDQVRYYRTFVFFRCPYTDMIGEFIKLAKKLNKRVLFDIDDLVVDTKYTDTIKYLDSMSKEERALYDDGVMRMGRTLKLCDAAITTTERLAEELGHYVPEVFINRNTASEEMCALSKEALKNKTRKDDHVGIGYFSGSLTHNDDFELVLPALTKVMEKYPQVQLHVVGELDLPEALQQYKARVVSHPFVDWKKLPSLIAEVDINLAPLEQSIFNEAKSENKWVEAALVKVPTVASNVGAFQRMIVSGETGILCDTEEEWVEQLSRLVEDKKERDRIAENAHR
;
A
#
# COMPACT_ATOMS: atom_id res chain seq x y z
N MET A 1 21.92 3.67 -15.13
CA MET A 1 20.97 4.47 -15.94
C MET A 1 19.71 3.64 -16.08
N ALA A 2 18.55 4.22 -15.86
CA ALA A 2 17.31 3.52 -16.11
C ALA A 2 17.28 3.05 -17.57
N ASP A 3 16.76 1.86 -17.82
CA ASP A 3 16.67 1.33 -19.17
C ASP A 3 15.79 2.24 -20.01
N ILE A 4 16.35 2.85 -21.04
CA ILE A 4 15.64 3.78 -21.93
C ILE A 4 14.41 3.10 -22.55
N ARG A 5 14.47 1.78 -22.79
CA ARG A 5 13.35 1.01 -23.33
C ARG A 5 12.19 0.93 -22.35
N GLU A 6 12.49 0.68 -21.07
CA GLU A 6 11.49 0.65 -19.99
C GLU A 6 10.81 2.02 -19.82
N LEU A 7 11.60 3.10 -19.79
CA LEU A 7 11.05 4.46 -19.70
C LEU A 7 10.17 4.82 -20.90
N THR A 8 10.60 4.42 -22.11
CA THR A 8 9.85 4.68 -23.33
C THR A 8 8.52 3.93 -23.33
N ALA A 9 8.52 2.66 -22.93
CA ALA A 9 7.30 1.85 -22.89
C ALA A 9 6.32 2.36 -21.82
N LYS A 10 6.80 2.67 -20.63
CA LYS A 10 5.96 3.30 -19.56
C LYS A 10 5.38 4.64 -20.01
N THR A 11 6.16 5.43 -20.76
CA THR A 11 5.70 6.72 -21.29
C THR A 11 4.61 6.53 -22.34
N LEU A 12 4.77 5.57 -23.25
CA LEU A 12 3.77 5.28 -24.28
C LEU A 12 2.48 4.73 -23.69
N HIS A 13 2.58 3.83 -22.70
CA HIS A 13 1.41 3.32 -21.97
C HIS A 13 0.66 4.47 -21.29
N THR A 14 1.34 5.25 -20.47
CA THR A 14 0.74 6.39 -19.77
C THR A 14 0.09 7.39 -20.75
N LEU A 15 0.71 7.62 -21.91
CA LEU A 15 0.15 8.50 -22.94
C LEU A 15 -1.16 7.96 -23.51
N LYS A 16 -1.22 6.65 -23.72
CA LYS A 16 -2.36 5.97 -24.33
C LYS A 16 -3.55 5.87 -23.37
N GLU A 17 -3.30 5.48 -22.11
CA GLU A 17 -4.34 5.18 -21.11
C GLU A 17 -4.73 6.42 -20.28
N GLU A 18 -3.78 7.27 -19.95
CA GLU A 18 -3.99 8.37 -18.99
C GLU A 18 -3.81 9.77 -19.63
N GLY A 19 -3.33 9.85 -20.87
CA GLY A 19 -3.14 11.08 -21.61
C GLY A 19 -1.85 11.86 -21.29
N ILE A 20 -1.61 12.91 -22.06
CA ILE A 20 -0.33 13.68 -22.04
C ILE A 20 -0.04 14.38 -20.72
N ILE A 21 -1.09 14.78 -19.98
CA ILE A 21 -0.93 15.45 -18.67
C ILE A 21 -0.35 14.48 -17.64
N SER A 22 -0.80 13.23 -17.65
CA SER A 22 -0.27 12.18 -16.75
C SER A 22 1.15 11.80 -17.10
N VAL A 23 1.53 11.75 -18.37
CA VAL A 23 2.92 11.58 -18.81
C VAL A 23 3.79 12.69 -18.21
N GLY A 24 3.37 13.95 -18.33
CA GLY A 24 4.09 15.09 -17.77
C GLY A 24 4.23 15.00 -16.24
N ARG A 25 3.16 14.60 -15.54
CA ARG A 25 3.15 14.41 -14.08
C ARG A 25 4.12 13.31 -13.65
N LYS A 26 4.05 12.13 -14.28
CA LYS A 26 4.94 10.99 -13.96
C LYS A 26 6.40 11.28 -14.29
N ALA A 27 6.68 11.91 -15.43
CA ALA A 27 8.04 12.33 -15.79
C ALA A 27 8.59 13.36 -14.79
N LYS A 28 7.78 14.34 -14.36
CA LYS A 28 8.15 15.32 -13.34
C LYS A 28 8.43 14.64 -12.01
N SER A 29 7.58 13.72 -11.57
CA SER A 29 7.76 12.92 -10.35
C SER A 29 9.07 12.13 -10.41
N TYR A 30 9.33 11.40 -11.49
CA TYR A 30 10.58 10.65 -11.68
C TYR A 30 11.82 11.55 -11.57
N VAL A 31 11.83 12.69 -12.28
CA VAL A 31 12.97 13.65 -12.24
C VAL A 31 13.09 14.29 -10.86
N HIS A 32 11.97 14.59 -10.20
CA HIS A 32 11.96 15.15 -8.85
C HIS A 32 12.53 14.16 -7.86
N THR A 33 12.04 12.91 -7.85
CA THR A 33 12.56 11.83 -7.00
C THR A 33 14.06 11.64 -7.21
N ALA A 34 14.51 11.54 -8.47
CA ALA A 34 15.93 11.38 -8.78
C ALA A 34 16.81 12.58 -8.31
N ARG A 35 16.21 13.77 -8.15
CA ARG A 35 16.93 14.97 -7.67
C ARG A 35 16.87 15.17 -6.16
N THR A 36 15.80 14.73 -5.51
CA THR A 36 15.51 15.04 -4.10
C THR A 36 15.78 13.91 -3.16
N VAL A 37 15.41 12.68 -3.54
CA VAL A 37 15.60 11.50 -2.71
C VAL A 37 17.10 11.18 -2.61
N GLY A 38 17.56 11.03 -1.37
CA GLY A 38 18.93 10.63 -1.07
C GLY A 38 19.96 11.76 -1.15
N ARG A 39 19.55 13.00 -1.03
CA ARG A 39 20.52 14.12 -0.86
C ARG A 39 21.39 13.92 0.37
N ASP A 40 20.83 13.43 1.46
CA ASP A 40 21.53 13.13 2.70
C ASP A 40 22.57 11.99 2.55
N ALA A 41 22.39 11.07 1.62
CA ALA A 41 23.36 10.02 1.33
C ALA A 41 24.58 10.51 0.53
N LYS A 42 24.54 11.73 -0.03
CA LYS A 42 25.66 12.36 -0.72
C LYS A 42 26.69 12.95 0.24
N ASP A 43 26.30 13.20 1.47
CA ASP A 43 27.15 13.93 2.45
C ASP A 43 28.33 13.12 2.99
N ARG A 44 28.48 11.83 2.56
CA ARG A 44 29.59 10.94 2.96
C ARG A 44 29.85 10.93 4.46
N VAL A 45 28.75 10.98 5.25
CA VAL A 45 28.77 10.89 6.70
C VAL A 45 28.49 9.45 7.11
N TYR A 46 29.22 8.97 8.12
CA TYR A 46 28.99 7.63 8.65
C TYR A 46 27.63 7.55 9.36
N LYS A 47 26.78 6.61 8.90
CA LYS A 47 25.48 6.29 9.46
C LYS A 47 25.30 4.78 9.57
N ASP A 48 24.29 4.34 10.31
CA ASP A 48 24.07 2.92 10.56
C ASP A 48 23.42 2.23 9.37
N VAL A 49 22.33 2.78 8.82
CA VAL A 49 21.50 2.14 7.79
C VAL A 49 21.31 3.03 6.58
N LEU A 50 21.57 2.49 5.39
CA LEU A 50 21.16 3.11 4.11
C LEU A 50 19.95 2.39 3.54
N PHE A 51 18.86 3.11 3.32
CA PHE A 51 17.73 2.66 2.52
C PHE A 51 17.97 2.98 1.05
N ILE A 52 17.94 1.95 0.22
CA ILE A 52 17.96 2.08 -1.24
C ILE A 52 16.51 1.92 -1.71
N ASN A 53 15.89 3.05 -2.04
CA ASN A 53 14.48 3.11 -2.42
C ASN A 53 14.31 2.80 -3.91
N GLY A 54 13.57 1.72 -4.23
CA GLY A 54 13.26 1.32 -5.60
C GLY A 54 12.02 1.99 -6.19
N CYS A 55 11.22 2.70 -5.37
CA CYS A 55 10.02 3.39 -5.81
C CYS A 55 10.28 4.87 -6.06
N ASP A 56 9.67 5.42 -7.10
CA ASP A 56 9.60 6.86 -7.32
C ASP A 56 8.34 7.47 -6.66
N GLU A 57 8.22 8.80 -6.71
CA GLU A 57 7.10 9.53 -6.11
C GLU A 57 5.75 9.28 -6.80
N SER A 58 5.69 8.60 -7.96
CA SER A 58 4.44 8.21 -8.60
C SER A 58 3.78 7.04 -7.87
N VAL A 59 4.54 6.32 -7.03
CA VAL A 59 4.05 5.23 -6.17
C VAL A 59 4.45 5.52 -4.71
N PRO A 60 3.88 6.58 -4.09
CA PRO A 60 4.38 7.08 -2.80
C PRO A 60 3.99 6.19 -1.60
N HIS A 61 2.88 5.45 -1.69
CA HIS A 61 2.32 4.74 -0.55
C HIS A 61 3.24 3.66 0.03
N PRO A 62 3.82 2.74 -0.77
CA PRO A 62 4.72 1.73 -0.24
C PRO A 62 5.98 2.34 0.40
N ALA A 63 6.61 3.31 -0.26
CA ALA A 63 7.82 3.96 0.25
C ALA A 63 7.56 4.71 1.56
N ARG A 64 6.37 5.29 1.76
CA ARG A 64 5.98 5.93 3.02
C ARG A 64 6.07 4.94 4.18
N TYR A 65 5.42 3.79 4.08
CA TYR A 65 5.42 2.78 5.15
C TYR A 65 6.78 2.10 5.30
N ARG A 66 7.41 1.73 4.17
CA ARG A 66 8.58 0.85 4.21
C ARG A 66 9.92 1.58 4.27
N VAL A 67 9.97 2.86 3.93
CA VAL A 67 11.19 3.66 4.05
C VAL A 67 11.00 4.76 5.10
N THR A 68 10.02 5.65 4.91
CA THR A 68 9.87 6.83 5.78
C THR A 68 9.53 6.43 7.22
N HIS A 69 8.48 5.60 7.43
CA HIS A 69 8.09 5.18 8.79
C HIS A 69 9.13 4.28 9.46
N GLN A 70 9.81 3.39 8.71
CA GLN A 70 10.89 2.60 9.28
C GLN A 70 12.07 3.47 9.71
N ARG A 71 12.42 4.49 8.95
CA ARG A 71 13.46 5.46 9.34
C ARG A 71 13.07 6.22 10.62
N GLU A 72 11.80 6.57 10.78
CA GLU A 72 11.27 7.15 12.02
C GLU A 72 11.42 6.17 13.21
N GLN A 73 11.04 4.90 13.03
CA GLN A 73 11.23 3.85 14.05
C GLN A 73 12.70 3.69 14.46
N LEU A 74 13.61 3.68 13.47
CA LEU A 74 15.05 3.57 13.73
C LEU A 74 15.59 4.81 14.45
N ALA A 75 15.15 6.00 14.05
CA ALA A 75 15.53 7.25 14.71
C ALA A 75 15.07 7.30 16.18
N ALA A 76 13.87 6.80 16.49
CA ALA A 76 13.37 6.67 17.85
C ALA A 76 14.24 5.75 18.73
N ASN A 77 15.02 4.87 18.10
CA ASN A 77 16.00 3.99 18.76
C ASN A 77 17.45 4.46 18.61
N ASN A 78 17.67 5.72 18.25
CA ASN A 78 18.99 6.33 18.05
C ASN A 78 19.83 5.65 16.96
N ILE A 79 19.20 5.02 15.97
CA ILE A 79 19.85 4.44 14.81
C ILE A 79 19.80 5.44 13.65
N SER A 80 20.97 5.84 13.19
CA SER A 80 21.11 6.85 12.13
C SER A 80 20.85 6.22 10.75
N THR A 81 20.10 6.93 9.90
CA THR A 81 19.70 6.43 8.59
C THR A 81 20.02 7.42 7.47
N GLY A 82 20.26 6.89 6.27
CA GLY A 82 20.24 7.65 5.02
C GLY A 82 19.28 7.01 4.04
N GLU A 83 18.94 7.74 2.99
CA GLU A 83 18.13 7.23 1.89
C GLU A 83 18.74 7.63 0.55
N VAL A 84 18.67 6.72 -0.42
CA VAL A 84 19.07 6.98 -1.81
C VAL A 84 18.05 6.34 -2.75
N TYR A 85 17.65 7.06 -3.80
CA TYR A 85 16.90 6.45 -4.89
C TYR A 85 17.83 5.52 -5.69
N TYR A 86 17.40 4.31 -6.01
CA TYR A 86 18.25 3.23 -6.53
C TYR A 86 19.08 3.62 -7.78
N VAL A 87 18.56 4.51 -8.63
CA VAL A 87 19.28 5.00 -9.82
C VAL A 87 20.46 5.92 -9.49
N ASN A 88 20.46 6.48 -8.28
CA ASN A 88 21.50 7.39 -7.77
C ASN A 88 22.54 6.67 -6.88
N LEU A 89 22.37 5.35 -6.68
CA LEU A 89 23.27 4.56 -5.86
C LEU A 89 24.72 4.60 -6.44
N GLN A 90 25.68 4.81 -5.56
CA GLN A 90 27.12 4.85 -5.91
C GLN A 90 27.90 3.84 -5.07
N LEU A 91 28.89 3.16 -5.66
CA LEU A 91 29.65 2.14 -4.97
C LEU A 91 30.40 2.63 -3.74
N ASP A 92 30.85 3.87 -3.73
CA ASP A 92 31.61 4.43 -2.59
C ASP A 92 30.72 4.61 -1.34
N GLN A 93 29.40 4.71 -1.48
CA GLN A 93 28.45 4.78 -0.36
C GLN A 93 28.54 3.54 0.53
N VAL A 94 28.98 2.40 0.01
CA VAL A 94 29.17 1.19 0.80
C VAL A 94 30.08 1.43 2.02
N ARG A 95 30.99 2.40 1.97
CA ARG A 95 31.96 2.69 3.04
C ARG A 95 31.31 3.36 4.26
N TYR A 96 30.24 4.10 4.03
CA TYR A 96 29.65 5.03 5.02
C TYR A 96 28.51 4.44 5.84
N TYR A 97 28.08 3.22 5.54
CA TYR A 97 26.99 2.56 6.22
C TYR A 97 27.37 1.15 6.67
N ARG A 98 26.67 0.64 7.70
CA ARG A 98 26.86 -0.72 8.23
C ARG A 98 25.89 -1.71 7.61
N THR A 99 24.64 -1.27 7.35
CA THR A 99 23.52 -2.08 6.86
C THR A 99 22.86 -1.39 5.69
N PHE A 100 22.44 -2.18 4.71
CA PHE A 100 21.76 -1.72 3.51
C PHE A 100 20.40 -2.40 3.41
N VAL A 101 19.33 -1.61 3.21
CA VAL A 101 17.97 -2.07 3.00
C VAL A 101 17.55 -1.71 1.59
N PHE A 102 17.39 -2.70 0.74
CA PHE A 102 16.91 -2.55 -0.64
C PHE A 102 15.40 -2.70 -0.67
N PHE A 103 14.68 -1.59 -0.69
CA PHE A 103 13.22 -1.60 -0.74
C PHE A 103 12.72 -1.62 -2.19
N ARG A 104 11.98 -2.69 -2.57
CA ARG A 104 11.42 -2.90 -3.93
C ARG A 104 12.43 -2.59 -5.05
N CYS A 105 13.71 -2.86 -4.83
CA CYS A 105 14.76 -2.55 -5.80
C CYS A 105 14.84 -3.59 -6.90
N PRO A 106 14.59 -3.21 -8.17
CA PRO A 106 14.89 -4.09 -9.29
C PRO A 106 16.39 -4.26 -9.45
N TYR A 107 16.82 -5.44 -9.83
CA TYR A 107 18.24 -5.70 -10.12
C TYR A 107 18.76 -4.80 -11.24
N THR A 108 19.94 -4.24 -11.01
CA THR A 108 20.82 -3.61 -12.00
C THR A 108 22.25 -4.08 -11.75
N ASP A 109 23.14 -3.94 -12.72
CA ASP A 109 24.54 -4.31 -12.51
C ASP A 109 25.17 -3.52 -11.36
N MET A 110 24.82 -2.23 -11.21
CA MET A 110 25.25 -1.39 -10.08
C MET A 110 24.79 -1.99 -8.73
N ILE A 111 23.53 -2.42 -8.60
CA ILE A 111 23.01 -3.06 -7.39
C ILE A 111 23.74 -4.38 -7.12
N GLY A 112 23.97 -5.20 -8.16
CA GLY A 112 24.71 -6.45 -8.03
C GLY A 112 26.14 -6.25 -7.55
N GLU A 113 26.86 -5.28 -8.12
CA GLU A 113 28.23 -4.93 -7.72
C GLU A 113 28.24 -4.35 -6.29
N PHE A 114 27.29 -3.49 -5.94
CA PHE A 114 27.18 -2.92 -4.62
C PHE A 114 26.96 -3.99 -3.55
N ILE A 115 26.02 -4.90 -3.76
CA ILE A 115 25.72 -6.02 -2.83
C ILE A 115 26.97 -6.90 -2.66
N LYS A 116 27.64 -7.27 -3.78
CA LYS A 116 28.87 -8.06 -3.74
C LYS A 116 29.97 -7.37 -2.92
N LEU A 117 30.14 -6.06 -3.10
CA LEU A 117 31.12 -5.29 -2.36
C LEU A 117 30.76 -5.17 -0.87
N ALA A 118 29.47 -4.91 -0.56
CA ALA A 118 28.98 -4.87 0.83
C ALA A 118 29.25 -6.18 1.57
N LYS A 119 28.95 -7.32 0.97
CA LYS A 119 29.22 -8.65 1.53
C LYS A 119 30.72 -8.91 1.70
N LYS A 120 31.55 -8.51 0.75
CA LYS A 120 33.01 -8.59 0.87
C LYS A 120 33.56 -7.78 2.05
N LEU A 121 32.86 -6.72 2.43
CA LEU A 121 33.20 -5.87 3.59
C LEU A 121 32.46 -6.31 4.88
N ASN A 122 31.87 -7.51 4.91
CA ASN A 122 31.11 -8.07 6.03
C ASN A 122 29.97 -7.15 6.50
N LYS A 123 29.30 -6.46 5.58
CA LYS A 123 28.15 -5.59 5.87
C LYS A 123 26.85 -6.33 5.58
N ARG A 124 25.81 -6.04 6.36
CA ARG A 124 24.49 -6.65 6.19
C ARG A 124 23.74 -6.05 5.01
N VAL A 125 23.13 -6.92 4.23
CA VAL A 125 22.31 -6.55 3.07
C VAL A 125 20.93 -7.18 3.21
N LEU A 126 19.91 -6.35 3.31
CA LEU A 126 18.53 -6.76 3.53
C LEU A 126 17.68 -6.33 2.34
N PHE A 127 16.69 -7.14 1.98
CA PHE A 127 15.65 -6.77 1.02
C PHE A 127 14.36 -6.47 1.75
N ASP A 128 13.68 -5.38 1.41
CA ASP A 128 12.38 -5.04 2.00
C ASP A 128 11.31 -5.01 0.92
N ILE A 129 10.16 -5.64 1.20
CA ILE A 129 9.02 -5.66 0.31
C ILE A 129 7.72 -5.86 1.09
N ASP A 130 6.66 -5.21 0.62
CA ASP A 130 5.33 -5.20 1.24
C ASP A 130 4.24 -5.86 0.38
N ASP A 131 4.58 -6.25 -0.86
CA ASP A 131 3.71 -7.03 -1.76
C ASP A 131 4.44 -8.23 -2.33
N LEU A 132 3.68 -9.23 -2.78
CA LEU A 132 4.21 -10.47 -3.33
C LEU A 132 4.56 -10.33 -4.83
N VAL A 133 5.49 -9.42 -5.14
CA VAL A 133 5.93 -9.07 -6.51
C VAL A 133 7.41 -9.40 -6.75
N VAL A 134 7.83 -10.60 -6.35
CA VAL A 134 9.22 -11.08 -6.47
C VAL A 134 9.38 -12.25 -7.46
N ASP A 135 8.25 -12.79 -7.93
CA ASP A 135 8.21 -13.90 -8.88
C ASP A 135 6.87 -13.87 -9.62
N THR A 136 6.89 -14.08 -10.92
CA THR A 136 5.68 -14.03 -11.78
C THR A 136 4.65 -15.09 -11.42
N LYS A 137 5.04 -16.21 -10.83
CA LYS A 137 4.11 -17.24 -10.33
C LYS A 137 3.06 -16.70 -9.35
N TYR A 138 3.36 -15.61 -8.66
CA TYR A 138 2.42 -14.95 -7.75
C TYR A 138 1.57 -13.89 -8.45
N THR A 139 2.16 -13.19 -9.41
CA THR A 139 1.49 -12.11 -10.13
C THR A 139 0.58 -12.60 -11.25
N ASP A 140 0.77 -13.83 -11.70
CA ASP A 140 -0.10 -14.47 -12.70
C ASP A 140 -1.56 -14.65 -12.24
N THR A 141 -1.84 -14.50 -10.94
CA THR A 141 -3.19 -14.54 -10.37
C THR A 141 -3.88 -13.19 -10.34
N ILE A 142 -3.20 -12.11 -10.72
CA ILE A 142 -3.75 -10.75 -10.69
C ILE A 142 -4.52 -10.49 -11.99
N LYS A 143 -5.85 -10.49 -11.94
CA LYS A 143 -6.73 -10.33 -13.11
C LYS A 143 -6.47 -9.03 -13.90
N TYR A 144 -6.18 -7.93 -13.18
CA TYR A 144 -5.86 -6.66 -13.84
C TYR A 144 -4.73 -6.78 -14.88
N LEU A 145 -3.76 -7.68 -14.64
CA LEU A 145 -2.64 -7.89 -15.56
C LEU A 145 -3.06 -8.55 -16.87
N ASP A 146 -4.23 -9.20 -16.92
CA ASP A 146 -4.77 -9.81 -18.13
C ASP A 146 -5.26 -8.74 -19.13
N SER A 147 -5.54 -7.53 -18.66
CA SER A 147 -5.93 -6.40 -19.50
C SER A 147 -4.75 -5.70 -20.18
N MET A 148 -3.51 -6.02 -19.78
CA MET A 148 -2.30 -5.43 -20.33
C MET A 148 -1.99 -5.98 -21.73
N SER A 149 -1.40 -5.15 -22.59
CA SER A 149 -0.78 -5.64 -23.81
C SER A 149 0.37 -6.59 -23.52
N LYS A 150 0.76 -7.43 -24.49
CA LYS A 150 1.89 -8.37 -24.32
C LYS A 150 3.19 -7.65 -23.96
N GLU A 151 3.42 -6.49 -24.52
CA GLU A 151 4.60 -5.66 -24.29
C GLU A 151 4.62 -5.09 -22.89
N GLU A 152 3.49 -4.61 -22.40
CA GLU A 152 3.33 -4.09 -21.03
C GLU A 152 3.46 -5.19 -19.99
N ARG A 153 2.82 -6.34 -20.25
CA ARG A 153 2.96 -7.50 -19.38
C ARG A 153 4.40 -7.96 -19.28
N ALA A 154 5.13 -8.05 -20.40
CA ALA A 154 6.54 -8.44 -20.40
C ALA A 154 7.43 -7.47 -19.60
N LEU A 155 7.13 -6.16 -19.63
CA LEU A 155 7.85 -5.16 -18.84
C LEU A 155 7.55 -5.26 -17.36
N TYR A 156 6.29 -5.51 -17.01
CA TYR A 156 5.89 -5.75 -15.63
C TYR A 156 6.59 -6.99 -15.07
N ASP A 157 6.54 -8.10 -15.79
CA ASP A 157 7.15 -9.38 -15.41
C ASP A 157 8.69 -9.25 -15.29
N ASP A 158 9.35 -8.52 -16.18
CA ASP A 158 10.79 -8.23 -16.07
C ASP A 158 11.08 -7.46 -14.77
N GLY A 159 10.26 -6.47 -14.43
CA GLY A 159 10.38 -5.71 -13.16
C GLY A 159 10.27 -6.63 -11.94
N VAL A 160 9.25 -7.49 -11.91
CA VAL A 160 9.03 -8.49 -10.85
C VAL A 160 10.23 -9.44 -10.73
N MET A 161 10.69 -10.02 -11.84
CA MET A 161 11.81 -10.94 -11.84
C MET A 161 13.12 -10.28 -11.41
N ARG A 162 13.33 -9.02 -11.77
CA ARG A 162 14.51 -8.25 -11.31
C ARG A 162 14.47 -7.97 -9.81
N MET A 163 13.29 -7.68 -9.21
CA MET A 163 13.14 -7.58 -7.76
C MET A 163 13.47 -8.90 -7.08
N GLY A 164 12.95 -10.01 -7.57
CA GLY A 164 13.31 -11.35 -7.08
C GLY A 164 14.80 -11.68 -7.19
N ARG A 165 15.48 -11.19 -8.24
CA ARG A 165 16.93 -11.34 -8.39
C ARG A 165 17.69 -10.57 -7.30
N THR A 166 17.27 -9.34 -6.96
CA THR A 166 17.87 -8.57 -5.87
C THR A 166 17.65 -9.26 -4.53
N LEU A 167 16.42 -9.71 -4.25
CA LEU A 167 16.07 -10.47 -3.05
C LEU A 167 17.04 -11.66 -2.84
N LYS A 168 17.23 -12.50 -3.84
CA LYS A 168 18.11 -13.68 -3.77
C LYS A 168 19.59 -13.36 -3.50
N LEU A 169 20.02 -12.14 -3.71
CA LEU A 169 21.37 -11.68 -3.41
C LEU A 169 21.51 -11.15 -1.97
N CYS A 170 20.42 -10.89 -1.26
CA CYS A 170 20.43 -10.36 0.08
C CYS A 170 20.67 -11.45 1.13
N ASP A 171 21.04 -11.05 2.35
CA ASP A 171 21.28 -11.97 3.48
C ASP A 171 19.97 -12.40 4.13
N ALA A 172 18.99 -11.50 4.13
CA ALA A 172 17.66 -11.69 4.70
C ALA A 172 16.66 -10.75 4.04
N ALA A 173 15.37 -10.97 4.32
CA ALA A 173 14.30 -10.07 3.93
C ALA A 173 13.60 -9.45 5.14
N ILE A 174 12.96 -8.30 4.92
CA ILE A 174 12.03 -7.65 5.83
C ILE A 174 10.70 -7.53 5.09
N THR A 175 9.60 -7.83 5.78
CA THR A 175 8.28 -7.75 5.18
C THR A 175 7.20 -7.39 6.21
N THR A 176 5.93 -7.37 5.77
CA THR A 176 4.80 -6.84 6.55
C THR A 176 3.96 -7.91 7.24
N THR A 177 3.82 -9.09 6.63
CA THR A 177 2.86 -10.12 7.08
C THR A 177 3.49 -11.50 7.14
N GLU A 178 2.88 -12.39 7.91
CA GLU A 178 3.30 -13.78 8.04
C GLU A 178 3.25 -14.51 6.69
N ARG A 179 2.16 -14.32 5.93
CA ARG A 179 2.03 -14.96 4.63
C ARG A 179 3.14 -14.55 3.67
N LEU A 180 3.43 -13.26 3.62
CA LEU A 180 4.51 -12.75 2.79
C LEU A 180 5.88 -13.27 3.28
N ALA A 181 6.07 -13.39 4.60
CA ALA A 181 7.30 -13.95 5.16
C ALA A 181 7.49 -15.44 4.79
N GLU A 182 6.42 -16.24 4.83
CA GLU A 182 6.45 -17.64 4.39
C GLU A 182 6.93 -17.76 2.95
N GLU A 183 6.35 -16.95 2.04
CA GLU A 183 6.73 -16.98 0.62
C GLU A 183 8.16 -16.50 0.38
N LEU A 184 8.60 -15.43 1.06
CA LEU A 184 9.97 -14.92 0.95
C LEU A 184 11.00 -15.89 1.52
N GLY A 185 10.64 -16.72 2.49
CA GLY A 185 11.47 -17.77 3.05
C GLY A 185 11.92 -18.84 2.03
N HIS A 186 11.25 -18.92 0.88
CA HIS A 186 11.70 -19.77 -0.25
C HIS A 186 12.91 -19.19 -1.01
N TYR A 187 13.24 -17.91 -0.79
CA TYR A 187 14.28 -17.19 -1.56
C TYR A 187 15.48 -16.78 -0.70
N VAL A 188 15.30 -16.56 0.59
CA VAL A 188 16.33 -16.13 1.53
C VAL A 188 16.24 -16.93 2.83
N PRO A 189 17.37 -17.15 3.55
CA PRO A 189 17.41 -18.00 4.73
C PRO A 189 16.70 -17.41 5.96
N GLU A 190 16.50 -16.10 6.01
CA GLU A 190 15.94 -15.41 7.17
C GLU A 190 14.98 -14.31 6.71
N VAL A 191 13.79 -14.24 7.33
CA VAL A 191 12.79 -13.21 7.05
C VAL A 191 12.29 -12.60 8.34
N PHE A 192 12.32 -11.29 8.43
CA PHE A 192 11.82 -10.51 9.56
C PHE A 192 10.47 -9.89 9.21
N ILE A 193 9.51 -9.99 10.12
CA ILE A 193 8.25 -9.31 10.01
C ILE A 193 8.36 -7.97 10.75
N ASN A 194 8.28 -6.87 10.00
CA ASN A 194 8.11 -5.52 10.51
C ASN A 194 6.85 -4.94 9.90
N ARG A 195 5.74 -4.99 10.66
CA ARG A 195 4.42 -4.54 10.19
C ARG A 195 4.43 -3.06 9.86
N ASN A 196 3.51 -2.66 9.00
CA ASN A 196 3.27 -1.25 8.75
C ASN A 196 2.69 -0.61 10.01
N THR A 197 3.27 0.52 10.42
CA THR A 197 2.86 1.28 11.59
C THR A 197 2.54 2.72 11.21
N ALA A 198 1.71 3.39 12.00
CA ALA A 198 1.46 4.81 11.82
C ALA A 198 2.70 5.63 12.22
N SER A 199 3.01 6.67 11.45
CA SER A 199 4.01 7.68 11.81
C SER A 199 3.41 8.71 12.77
N GLU A 200 4.27 9.52 13.40
CA GLU A 200 3.83 10.66 14.21
C GLU A 200 2.98 11.65 13.39
N GLU A 201 3.40 11.93 12.15
CA GLU A 201 2.63 12.80 11.24
C GLU A 201 1.25 12.20 10.94
N MET A 202 1.16 10.90 10.66
CA MET A 202 -0.11 10.22 10.41
C MET A 202 -1.02 10.27 11.62
N CYS A 203 -0.50 10.04 12.82
CA CYS A 203 -1.24 10.17 14.08
C CYS A 203 -1.71 11.62 14.32
N ALA A 204 -0.87 12.62 14.02
CA ALA A 204 -1.22 14.03 14.18
C ALA A 204 -2.36 14.44 13.23
N LEU A 205 -2.27 14.08 11.94
CA LEU A 205 -3.31 14.33 10.94
C LEU A 205 -4.62 13.62 11.30
N SER A 206 -4.57 12.41 11.82
CA SER A 206 -5.74 11.66 12.26
C SER A 206 -6.43 12.32 13.48
N LYS A 207 -5.64 12.82 14.44
CA LYS A 207 -6.17 13.60 15.57
C LYS A 207 -6.81 14.91 15.12
N GLU A 208 -6.24 15.57 14.13
CA GLU A 208 -6.82 16.78 13.56
C GLU A 208 -8.12 16.47 12.82
N ALA A 209 -8.16 15.41 12.02
CA ALA A 209 -9.36 14.95 11.32
C ALA A 209 -10.51 14.67 12.30
N LEU A 210 -10.22 14.01 13.44
CA LEU A 210 -11.22 13.75 14.49
C LEU A 210 -11.78 15.04 15.12
N LYS A 211 -10.96 16.07 15.31
CA LYS A 211 -11.40 17.37 15.85
C LYS A 211 -12.28 18.15 14.89
N ASN A 212 -11.98 18.03 13.60
CA ASN A 212 -12.64 18.78 12.53
C ASN A 212 -13.81 18.03 11.90
N LYS A 213 -14.14 16.83 12.41
CA LYS A 213 -15.22 16.00 11.89
C LYS A 213 -16.54 16.76 11.94
N THR A 214 -17.07 17.11 10.77
CA THR A 214 -18.38 17.76 10.58
C THR A 214 -19.40 16.70 10.17
N ARG A 215 -19.91 15.95 11.14
CA ARG A 215 -20.88 14.91 10.84
C ARG A 215 -22.28 15.49 10.71
N LYS A 216 -23.00 15.12 9.65
CA LYS A 216 -24.44 15.29 9.52
C LYS A 216 -25.09 13.97 9.94
N ASP A 217 -26.04 14.04 10.87
CA ASP A 217 -26.73 12.84 11.39
C ASP A 217 -27.87 12.34 10.47
N ASP A 218 -28.01 12.89 9.27
CA ASP A 218 -29.09 12.59 8.32
C ASP A 218 -28.80 11.40 7.40
N HIS A 219 -27.54 10.90 7.37
CA HIS A 219 -27.14 9.75 6.56
C HIS A 219 -26.09 8.89 7.23
N VAL A 220 -25.88 7.68 6.71
CA VAL A 220 -24.82 6.77 7.11
C VAL A 220 -23.85 6.61 5.93
N GLY A 221 -22.62 7.09 6.11
CA GLY A 221 -21.58 7.01 5.11
C GLY A 221 -20.86 5.66 5.15
N ILE A 222 -20.82 4.96 4.02
CA ILE A 222 -19.99 3.77 3.83
C ILE A 222 -18.85 4.17 2.91
N GLY A 223 -17.59 3.99 3.32
CA GLY A 223 -16.42 4.42 2.58
C GLY A 223 -15.61 3.27 1.98
N TYR A 224 -15.20 3.42 0.73
CA TYR A 224 -14.21 2.57 0.07
C TYR A 224 -13.03 3.43 -0.40
N PHE A 225 -11.85 3.15 0.16
CA PHE A 225 -10.64 3.93 -0.10
C PHE A 225 -9.65 3.07 -0.89
N SER A 226 -9.59 3.33 -2.21
CA SER A 226 -8.74 2.58 -3.14
C SER A 226 -7.50 3.36 -3.52
N GLY A 227 -6.35 2.67 -3.54
CA GLY A 227 -5.07 3.26 -3.97
C GLY A 227 -4.76 3.06 -5.46
N SER A 228 -5.43 2.13 -6.14
CA SER A 228 -5.16 1.81 -7.55
C SER A 228 -6.28 1.01 -8.18
N LEU A 229 -6.32 0.98 -9.52
CA LEU A 229 -7.27 0.17 -10.31
C LEU A 229 -7.18 -1.35 -10.06
N THR A 230 -6.06 -1.84 -9.55
CA THR A 230 -5.89 -3.26 -9.20
C THR A 230 -6.82 -3.74 -8.08
N HIS A 231 -7.56 -2.83 -7.44
CA HIS A 231 -8.53 -3.13 -6.38
C HIS A 231 -9.99 -3.15 -6.87
N ASN A 232 -10.24 -3.02 -8.16
CA ASN A 232 -11.60 -3.08 -8.70
C ASN A 232 -12.24 -4.45 -8.45
N ASP A 233 -11.49 -5.53 -8.66
CA ASP A 233 -11.96 -6.91 -8.37
C ASP A 233 -12.32 -7.10 -6.89
N ASP A 234 -11.53 -6.52 -5.98
CA ASP A 234 -11.81 -6.55 -4.55
C ASP A 234 -13.14 -5.85 -4.21
N PHE A 235 -13.45 -4.73 -4.90
CA PHE A 235 -14.72 -4.02 -4.71
C PHE A 235 -15.92 -4.78 -5.27
N GLU A 236 -15.76 -5.48 -6.39
CA GLU A 236 -16.81 -6.30 -6.99
C GLU A 236 -17.33 -7.38 -6.04
N LEU A 237 -16.48 -7.90 -5.16
CA LEU A 237 -16.86 -8.90 -4.15
C LEU A 237 -17.95 -8.37 -3.20
N VAL A 238 -17.85 -7.11 -2.78
CA VAL A 238 -18.81 -6.51 -1.83
C VAL A 238 -20.00 -5.84 -2.54
N LEU A 239 -19.92 -5.63 -3.85
CA LEU A 239 -20.91 -4.91 -4.64
C LEU A 239 -22.35 -5.46 -4.52
N PRO A 240 -22.61 -6.79 -4.59
CA PRO A 240 -23.95 -7.34 -4.41
C PRO A 240 -24.54 -7.02 -3.04
N ALA A 241 -23.75 -7.20 -1.98
CA ALA A 241 -24.18 -6.89 -0.62
C ALA A 241 -24.42 -5.39 -0.42
N LEU A 242 -23.53 -4.54 -0.92
CA LEU A 242 -23.65 -3.10 -0.86
C LEU A 242 -24.92 -2.60 -1.58
N THR A 243 -25.22 -3.16 -2.74
CA THR A 243 -26.43 -2.84 -3.50
C THR A 243 -27.70 -3.16 -2.70
N LYS A 244 -27.78 -4.34 -2.06
CA LYS A 244 -28.89 -4.73 -1.20
C LYS A 244 -29.05 -3.80 0.01
N VAL A 245 -27.92 -3.41 0.61
CA VAL A 245 -27.93 -2.46 1.75
C VAL A 245 -28.39 -1.08 1.31
N MET A 246 -27.92 -0.57 0.17
CA MET A 246 -28.35 0.73 -0.35
C MET A 246 -29.81 0.73 -0.79
N GLU A 247 -30.35 -0.41 -1.24
CA GLU A 247 -31.77 -0.57 -1.54
C GLU A 247 -32.63 -0.51 -0.27
N LYS A 248 -32.22 -1.28 0.76
CA LYS A 248 -32.95 -1.37 2.04
C LYS A 248 -32.89 -0.07 2.84
N TYR A 249 -31.77 0.67 2.78
CA TYR A 249 -31.53 1.86 3.62
C TYR A 249 -31.31 3.12 2.76
N PRO A 250 -32.38 3.91 2.49
CA PRO A 250 -32.27 5.13 1.68
C PRO A 250 -31.30 6.18 2.22
N GLN A 251 -31.00 6.17 3.53
CA GLN A 251 -30.07 7.10 4.19
C GLN A 251 -28.59 6.70 3.98
N VAL A 252 -28.29 5.55 3.38
CA VAL A 252 -26.91 5.13 3.14
C VAL A 252 -26.33 5.91 1.94
N GLN A 253 -25.14 6.49 2.12
CA GLN A 253 -24.31 7.08 1.10
C GLN A 253 -23.02 6.30 0.93
N LEU A 254 -22.58 6.07 -0.31
CA LEU A 254 -21.30 5.46 -0.63
C LEU A 254 -20.29 6.56 -0.92
N HIS A 255 -19.17 6.55 -0.20
CA HIS A 255 -18.01 7.41 -0.46
C HIS A 255 -16.90 6.58 -1.10
N VAL A 256 -16.46 6.98 -2.28
CA VAL A 256 -15.35 6.33 -3.00
C VAL A 256 -14.21 7.32 -3.13
N VAL A 257 -13.02 6.91 -2.73
CA VAL A 257 -11.79 7.70 -2.89
C VAL A 257 -10.78 6.90 -3.71
N GLY A 258 -10.29 7.52 -4.79
CA GLY A 258 -9.35 6.90 -5.71
C GLY A 258 -9.95 6.57 -7.07
N GLU A 259 -9.26 5.71 -7.80
CA GLU A 259 -9.66 5.31 -9.15
C GLU A 259 -10.55 4.06 -9.05
N LEU A 260 -11.86 4.27 -9.10
CA LEU A 260 -12.86 3.21 -9.23
C LEU A 260 -13.87 3.64 -10.30
N ASP A 261 -13.97 2.85 -11.34
CA ASP A 261 -15.08 2.99 -12.28
C ASP A 261 -16.38 2.56 -11.59
N LEU A 262 -17.38 3.46 -11.57
CA LEU A 262 -18.63 3.16 -10.88
C LEU A 262 -19.37 2.02 -11.60
N PRO A 263 -19.51 0.83 -10.96
CA PRO A 263 -20.17 -0.31 -11.55
C PRO A 263 -21.61 -0.01 -11.99
N GLU A 264 -22.08 -0.68 -13.05
CA GLU A 264 -23.42 -0.49 -13.58
C GLU A 264 -24.52 -0.66 -12.51
N ALA A 265 -24.35 -1.63 -11.62
CA ALA A 265 -25.27 -1.89 -10.52
C ALA A 265 -25.47 -0.69 -9.57
N LEU A 266 -24.51 0.23 -9.47
CA LEU A 266 -24.57 1.43 -8.65
C LEU A 266 -25.08 2.67 -9.39
N GLN A 267 -25.30 2.61 -10.71
CA GLN A 267 -25.78 3.76 -11.49
C GLN A 267 -27.14 4.27 -11.01
N GLN A 268 -28.04 3.37 -10.60
CA GLN A 268 -29.33 3.74 -10.03
C GLN A 268 -29.21 4.52 -8.70
N TYR A 269 -28.09 4.38 -7.99
CA TYR A 269 -27.80 5.05 -6.70
C TYR A 269 -26.85 6.24 -6.88
N LYS A 270 -26.56 6.68 -8.10
CA LYS A 270 -25.58 7.74 -8.39
C LYS A 270 -25.75 9.01 -7.54
N ALA A 271 -26.98 9.39 -7.22
CA ALA A 271 -27.26 10.54 -6.34
C ALA A 271 -26.79 10.36 -4.89
N ARG A 272 -26.48 9.11 -4.48
CA ARG A 272 -26.00 8.74 -3.15
C ARG A 272 -24.55 8.24 -3.17
N VAL A 273 -23.84 8.46 -4.27
CA VAL A 273 -22.42 8.13 -4.41
C VAL A 273 -21.62 9.42 -4.44
N VAL A 274 -20.71 9.56 -3.49
CA VAL A 274 -19.76 10.67 -3.39
C VAL A 274 -18.39 10.19 -3.82
N SER A 275 -17.92 10.63 -4.98
CA SER A 275 -16.62 10.21 -5.52
C SER A 275 -15.58 11.31 -5.33
N HIS A 276 -14.43 10.93 -4.84
CA HIS A 276 -13.25 11.77 -4.73
C HIS A 276 -12.15 11.19 -5.61
N PRO A 277 -11.42 12.03 -6.36
CA PRO A 277 -10.25 11.55 -7.09
C PRO A 277 -9.17 11.03 -6.11
N PHE A 278 -8.15 10.38 -6.65
CA PHE A 278 -6.99 10.05 -5.88
C PHE A 278 -6.42 11.30 -5.17
N VAL A 279 -6.20 11.21 -3.87
CA VAL A 279 -5.74 12.32 -3.03
C VAL A 279 -4.36 12.04 -2.44
N ASP A 280 -3.67 13.11 -2.07
CA ASP A 280 -2.49 12.98 -1.20
C ASP A 280 -2.89 12.28 0.10
N TRP A 281 -2.07 11.36 0.57
CA TRP A 281 -2.31 10.56 1.78
C TRP A 281 -2.56 11.42 3.03
N LYS A 282 -2.04 12.64 3.07
CA LYS A 282 -2.25 13.59 4.18
C LYS A 282 -3.72 14.04 4.31
N LYS A 283 -4.49 13.95 3.23
CA LYS A 283 -5.93 14.24 3.22
C LYS A 283 -6.79 13.01 3.54
N LEU A 284 -6.21 11.82 3.43
CA LEU A 284 -6.94 10.57 3.62
C LEU A 284 -7.59 10.45 5.01
N PRO A 285 -6.92 10.79 6.14
CA PRO A 285 -7.53 10.73 7.45
C PRO A 285 -8.83 11.56 7.56
N SER A 286 -8.87 12.76 6.96
CA SER A 286 -10.07 13.60 6.96
C SER A 286 -11.21 12.97 6.17
N LEU A 287 -10.92 12.36 5.01
CA LEU A 287 -11.94 11.69 4.21
C LEU A 287 -12.47 10.42 4.87
N ILE A 288 -11.60 9.63 5.50
CA ILE A 288 -12.03 8.44 6.26
C ILE A 288 -12.87 8.87 7.48
N ALA A 289 -12.51 9.95 8.16
CA ALA A 289 -13.25 10.42 9.32
C ALA A 289 -14.70 10.85 9.00
N GLU A 290 -15.00 11.18 7.74
CA GLU A 290 -16.34 11.60 7.31
C GLU A 290 -17.32 10.45 7.09
N VAL A 291 -16.83 9.21 7.01
CA VAL A 291 -17.71 8.03 6.88
C VAL A 291 -17.96 7.35 8.21
N ASP A 292 -18.97 6.49 8.23
CA ASP A 292 -19.41 5.72 9.38
C ASP A 292 -18.90 4.30 9.42
N ILE A 293 -18.62 3.74 8.25
CA ILE A 293 -18.17 2.37 8.04
C ILE A 293 -17.11 2.39 6.95
N ASN A 294 -15.97 1.77 7.20
CA ASN A 294 -14.93 1.55 6.21
C ASN A 294 -15.04 0.14 5.63
N LEU A 295 -14.94 0.01 4.32
CA LEU A 295 -14.91 -1.26 3.61
C LEU A 295 -13.47 -1.66 3.27
N ALA A 296 -13.13 -2.91 3.57
CA ALA A 296 -11.86 -3.51 3.22
C ALA A 296 -12.04 -4.91 2.60
N PRO A 297 -12.76 -5.01 1.46
CA PRO A 297 -12.91 -6.28 0.76
C PRO A 297 -11.56 -6.70 0.15
N LEU A 298 -11.32 -8.01 0.15
CA LEU A 298 -10.21 -8.67 -0.54
C LEU A 298 -10.71 -10.00 -1.10
N GLU A 299 -10.49 -10.27 -2.38
CA GLU A 299 -10.66 -11.60 -2.95
C GLU A 299 -9.66 -12.59 -2.34
N GLN A 300 -10.06 -13.84 -2.18
CA GLN A 300 -9.16 -14.87 -1.67
C GLN A 300 -8.16 -15.29 -2.75
N SER A 301 -6.90 -14.93 -2.56
CA SER A 301 -5.77 -15.34 -3.39
C SER A 301 -4.49 -15.28 -2.58
N ILE A 302 -3.47 -16.02 -3.00
CA ILE A 302 -2.15 -15.98 -2.36
C ILE A 302 -1.58 -14.56 -2.32
N PHE A 303 -1.84 -13.78 -3.36
CA PHE A 303 -1.41 -12.38 -3.46
C PHE A 303 -2.11 -11.49 -2.43
N ASN A 304 -3.42 -11.64 -2.27
CA ASN A 304 -4.20 -10.84 -1.32
C ASN A 304 -3.99 -11.29 0.14
N GLU A 305 -3.75 -12.59 0.39
CA GLU A 305 -3.37 -13.09 1.71
C GLU A 305 -2.05 -12.50 2.22
N ALA A 306 -1.17 -12.08 1.31
CA ALA A 306 0.11 -11.45 1.62
C ALA A 306 0.01 -9.94 1.92
N LYS A 307 -1.11 -9.28 1.57
CA LYS A 307 -1.32 -7.84 1.79
C LYS A 307 -1.41 -7.49 3.28
N SER A 308 -1.01 -6.26 3.61
CA SER A 308 -1.06 -5.72 4.97
C SER A 308 -2.44 -5.12 5.31
N GLU A 309 -2.66 -4.92 6.59
CA GLU A 309 -3.88 -4.42 7.21
C GLU A 309 -4.06 -2.89 7.16
N ASN A 310 -3.38 -2.18 6.29
CA ASN A 310 -3.34 -0.71 6.25
C ASN A 310 -4.72 -0.05 6.27
N LYS A 311 -5.69 -0.56 5.50
CA LYS A 311 -7.06 0.01 5.45
C LYS A 311 -7.75 -0.01 6.82
N TRP A 312 -7.52 -1.06 7.61
CA TRP A 312 -8.04 -1.17 8.96
C TRP A 312 -7.32 -0.20 9.92
N VAL A 313 -5.99 -0.14 9.87
CA VAL A 313 -5.19 0.77 10.71
C VAL A 313 -5.57 2.24 10.43
N GLU A 314 -5.64 2.63 9.17
CA GLU A 314 -5.98 4.00 8.76
C GLU A 314 -7.38 4.40 9.24
N ALA A 315 -8.37 3.50 9.17
CA ALA A 315 -9.72 3.73 9.68
C ALA A 315 -9.75 3.76 11.22
N ALA A 316 -9.04 2.87 11.89
CA ALA A 316 -8.94 2.82 13.35
C ALA A 316 -8.36 4.11 13.94
N LEU A 317 -7.37 4.72 13.30
CA LEU A 317 -6.78 6.00 13.73
C LEU A 317 -7.80 7.15 13.79
N VAL A 318 -8.82 7.12 12.96
CA VAL A 318 -9.90 8.15 12.91
C VAL A 318 -11.23 7.64 13.46
N LYS A 319 -11.19 6.56 14.25
CA LYS A 319 -12.37 5.96 14.91
C LYS A 319 -13.51 5.67 13.94
N VAL A 320 -13.21 4.93 12.88
CA VAL A 320 -14.17 4.38 11.93
C VAL A 320 -14.05 2.85 11.93
N PRO A 321 -15.15 2.12 12.20
CA PRO A 321 -15.14 0.66 12.22
C PRO A 321 -14.94 0.13 10.81
N THR A 322 -14.18 -0.95 10.66
CA THR A 322 -13.92 -1.61 9.38
C THR A 322 -14.72 -2.91 9.28
N VAL A 323 -15.36 -3.11 8.14
CA VAL A 323 -15.87 -4.41 7.68
C VAL A 323 -14.93 -4.91 6.60
N ALA A 324 -14.35 -6.07 6.79
CA ALA A 324 -13.30 -6.61 5.94
C ALA A 324 -13.59 -8.07 5.54
N SER A 325 -12.99 -8.51 4.45
CA SER A 325 -12.92 -9.94 4.12
C SER A 325 -12.10 -10.70 5.17
N ASN A 326 -12.52 -11.92 5.50
CA ASN A 326 -11.82 -12.81 6.43
C ASN A 326 -10.58 -13.45 5.74
N VAL A 327 -9.65 -12.62 5.29
CA VAL A 327 -8.50 -13.00 4.46
C VAL A 327 -7.22 -12.37 5.01
N GLY A 328 -6.14 -13.14 5.01
CA GLY A 328 -4.76 -12.66 5.19
C GLY A 328 -4.54 -11.92 6.51
N ALA A 329 -4.01 -10.70 6.42
CA ALA A 329 -3.71 -9.89 7.59
C ALA A 329 -4.97 -9.44 8.34
N PHE A 330 -6.09 -9.19 7.66
CA PHE A 330 -7.34 -8.85 8.34
C PHE A 330 -7.80 -9.97 9.25
N GLN A 331 -7.79 -11.22 8.77
CA GLN A 331 -8.15 -12.40 9.56
C GLN A 331 -7.30 -12.53 10.83
N ARG A 332 -6.02 -12.17 10.76
CA ARG A 332 -5.08 -12.31 11.89
C ARG A 332 -5.16 -11.16 12.88
N MET A 333 -5.47 -9.95 12.41
CA MET A 333 -5.37 -8.73 13.20
C MET A 333 -6.70 -8.25 13.75
N ILE A 334 -7.81 -8.56 13.08
CA ILE A 334 -9.14 -8.14 13.49
C ILE A 334 -9.77 -9.21 14.39
N VAL A 335 -10.16 -8.81 15.59
CA VAL A 335 -11.05 -9.60 16.44
C VAL A 335 -12.49 -9.24 16.04
N SER A 336 -13.12 -10.15 15.27
CA SER A 336 -14.44 -9.90 14.67
C SER A 336 -15.49 -9.61 15.74
N GLY A 337 -16.24 -8.53 15.54
CA GLY A 337 -17.21 -8.01 16.51
C GLY A 337 -16.61 -7.17 17.63
N GLU A 338 -15.28 -7.08 17.76
CA GLU A 338 -14.60 -6.26 18.79
C GLU A 338 -13.81 -5.10 18.18
N THR A 339 -12.85 -5.37 17.32
CA THR A 339 -11.96 -4.36 16.72
C THR A 339 -12.20 -4.15 15.21
N GLY A 340 -13.23 -4.77 14.67
CA GLY A 340 -13.68 -4.72 13.29
C GLY A 340 -14.65 -5.87 13.06
N ILE A 341 -15.06 -6.06 11.83
CA ILE A 341 -15.94 -7.18 11.44
C ILE A 341 -15.30 -7.91 10.27
N LEU A 342 -15.29 -9.25 10.34
CA LEU A 342 -14.84 -10.13 9.27
C LEU A 342 -16.05 -10.81 8.62
N CYS A 343 -16.07 -10.87 7.29
CA CYS A 343 -17.11 -11.50 6.50
C CYS A 343 -16.49 -12.46 5.48
N ASP A 344 -17.12 -13.64 5.31
CA ASP A 344 -16.75 -14.67 4.35
C ASP A 344 -17.75 -14.76 3.19
N THR A 345 -19.03 -14.47 3.43
CA THR A 345 -20.10 -14.62 2.44
C THR A 345 -20.84 -13.30 2.17
N GLU A 346 -21.56 -13.24 1.04
CA GLU A 346 -22.40 -12.10 0.70
C GLU A 346 -23.47 -11.85 1.78
N GLU A 347 -24.06 -12.92 2.32
CA GLU A 347 -25.08 -12.84 3.37
C GLU A 347 -24.52 -12.21 4.63
N GLU A 348 -23.29 -12.58 5.03
CA GLU A 348 -22.61 -11.96 6.17
C GLU A 348 -22.32 -10.48 5.92
N TRP A 349 -21.85 -10.11 4.71
CA TRP A 349 -21.67 -8.71 4.35
C TRP A 349 -22.98 -7.92 4.47
N VAL A 350 -24.11 -8.46 3.96
CA VAL A 350 -25.42 -7.81 4.07
C VAL A 350 -25.86 -7.67 5.52
N GLU A 351 -25.72 -8.73 6.31
CA GLU A 351 -26.12 -8.74 7.72
C GLU A 351 -25.32 -7.73 8.53
N GLN A 352 -23.98 -7.79 8.42
CA GLN A 352 -23.12 -6.96 9.25
C GLN A 352 -23.14 -5.49 8.84
N LEU A 353 -23.22 -5.18 7.54
CA LEU A 353 -23.42 -3.82 7.09
C LEU A 353 -24.77 -3.28 7.53
N SER A 354 -25.87 -4.07 7.44
CA SER A 354 -27.18 -3.67 7.93
C SER A 354 -27.17 -3.39 9.42
N ARG A 355 -26.58 -4.27 10.22
CA ARG A 355 -26.41 -4.08 11.67
C ARG A 355 -25.68 -2.79 12.01
N LEU A 356 -24.56 -2.52 11.32
CA LEU A 356 -23.80 -1.28 11.56
C LEU A 356 -24.53 -0.02 11.03
N VAL A 357 -25.37 -0.12 10.00
CA VAL A 357 -26.21 0.99 9.55
C VAL A 357 -27.25 1.34 10.62
N GLU A 358 -27.87 0.34 11.25
CA GLU A 358 -28.94 0.50 12.23
C GLU A 358 -28.43 0.91 13.63
N ASP A 359 -27.28 0.37 14.06
CA ASP A 359 -26.75 0.55 15.42
C ASP A 359 -25.50 1.43 15.48
N LYS A 360 -25.74 2.73 15.73
CA LYS A 360 -24.65 3.69 15.95
C LYS A 360 -23.78 3.36 17.16
N LYS A 361 -24.38 2.84 18.24
CA LYS A 361 -23.61 2.53 19.47
C LYS A 361 -22.62 1.40 19.21
N GLU A 362 -23.04 0.43 18.41
CA GLU A 362 -22.17 -0.68 18.01
C GLU A 362 -21.03 -0.19 17.11
N ARG A 363 -21.31 0.70 16.14
CA ARG A 363 -20.25 1.34 15.35
C ARG A 363 -19.23 2.03 16.24
N ASP A 364 -19.70 2.88 17.15
CA ASP A 364 -18.85 3.66 18.04
C ASP A 364 -18.02 2.75 18.97
N ARG A 365 -18.60 1.65 19.45
CA ARG A 365 -17.90 0.66 20.30
C ARG A 365 -16.76 -0.05 19.56
N ILE A 366 -17.04 -0.57 18.36
CA ILE A 366 -16.04 -1.27 17.55
C ILE A 366 -14.93 -0.31 17.15
N ALA A 367 -15.28 0.92 16.74
CA ALA A 367 -14.32 1.94 16.36
C ALA A 367 -13.39 2.34 17.51
N GLU A 368 -13.94 2.51 18.72
CA GLU A 368 -13.14 2.85 19.90
C GLU A 368 -12.20 1.71 20.31
N ASN A 369 -12.66 0.46 20.21
CA ASN A 369 -11.82 -0.71 20.49
C ASN A 369 -10.68 -0.84 19.47
N ALA A 370 -10.96 -0.63 18.19
CA ALA A 370 -9.94 -0.66 17.14
C ALA A 370 -8.89 0.46 17.30
N HIS A 371 -9.31 1.62 17.81
CA HIS A 371 -8.46 2.79 18.02
C HIS A 371 -7.44 2.61 19.16
N ARG A 372 -7.77 1.84 20.19
CA ARG A 372 -6.90 1.53 21.35
C ARG A 372 -5.72 0.64 20.99
#